data_247dd64fd2346668824620bff01141f4
#
_entry.id   247dd64fd2346668824620bff01141f4
#
_cell.length_a   1.000
_cell.length_b   1.000
_cell.length_c   1.000
_cell.angle_alpha   90.00
_cell.angle_beta   90.00
_cell.angle_gamma   90.00
#
_symmetry.space_group_name_H-M   'P 1'
#
loop_
_entity.id
_entity.type
_entity.pdbx_description
1 polymer ?
#
loop_
_entity_poly.entity_id
_entity_poly.type
_entity_poly.pdbx_seq_one_letter_code
_entity_poly.pdbx_strand_id
1 'polypeptide(L)'
;MMHLKRIALPAGFAALAISQAAAQPAAPVPVARNGEKPRNVIFILSDDHRYDFMGFTGAVPWLQTPALDRMAREGACLKNAFVTTSLSSPSRASILTGLFTHTHTVVDNQAPKPDDLVFFPQYLQQNGYRTAFFGKWHMGNQDDMPQPGFDHWEGFRGQGTYYDTVLNINGERVKFDPELYSTDILTDHAI
;
A
#
# COMPACT_ATOMS: atom_id res chain seq x y z
N MET A 1 -3.48 70.98 20.33
CA MET A 1 -4.00 70.52 18.99
C MET A 1 -2.84 69.78 18.30
N MET A 2 -2.75 68.45 18.50
CA MET A 2 -1.69 67.64 17.91
C MET A 2 -2.28 66.84 16.76
N HIS A 3 -1.78 67.05 15.56
CA HIS A 3 -2.16 66.31 14.36
C HIS A 3 -1.43 64.98 14.32
N LEU A 4 -2.18 63.85 14.47
CA LEU A 4 -1.68 62.53 14.16
C LEU A 4 -1.70 62.33 12.62
N LYS A 5 -0.54 62.17 12.06
CA LYS A 5 -0.38 61.69 10.65
C LYS A 5 -0.59 60.18 10.63
N ARG A 6 -1.58 59.70 9.90
CA ARG A 6 -1.78 58.29 9.57
C ARG A 6 -0.72 57.87 8.54
N ILE A 7 0.09 56.87 8.89
CA ILE A 7 1.00 56.19 7.95
C ILE A 7 0.21 55.04 7.35
N ALA A 8 -0.03 55.06 6.04
CA ALA A 8 -0.60 53.98 5.29
C ALA A 8 0.51 53.00 4.92
N LEU A 9 0.42 51.74 5.38
CA LEU A 9 1.28 50.65 4.88
C LEU A 9 0.68 50.10 3.57
N PRO A 10 1.51 49.88 2.52
CA PRO A 10 1.04 49.19 1.34
C PRO A 10 0.90 47.69 1.63
N ALA A 11 -0.31 47.15 1.42
CA ALA A 11 -0.54 45.71 1.43
C ALA A 11 0.02 45.13 0.13
N GLY A 12 1.23 44.61 0.20
CA GLY A 12 1.81 43.78 -0.85
C GLY A 12 1.26 42.36 -0.76
N PHE A 13 0.33 42.02 -1.62
CA PHE A 13 -0.06 40.62 -1.83
C PHE A 13 1.07 39.92 -2.60
N ALA A 14 1.87 39.11 -1.92
CA ALA A 14 2.74 38.14 -2.56
C ALA A 14 1.87 36.95 -3.03
N ALA A 15 1.58 36.90 -4.32
CA ALA A 15 0.98 35.72 -4.92
C ALA A 15 2.01 34.60 -4.92
N LEU A 16 1.84 33.61 -4.03
CA LEU A 16 2.57 32.36 -4.15
C LEU A 16 2.04 31.63 -5.40
N ALA A 17 2.86 31.60 -6.45
CA ALA A 17 2.66 30.74 -7.58
C ALA A 17 2.90 29.29 -7.11
N ILE A 18 1.81 28.54 -6.85
CA ILE A 18 1.88 27.09 -6.67
C ILE A 18 2.14 26.52 -8.06
N SER A 19 3.38 26.18 -8.34
CA SER A 19 3.76 25.42 -9.52
C SER A 19 3.11 24.03 -9.37
N GLN A 20 2.07 23.76 -10.14
CA GLN A 20 1.59 22.40 -10.35
C GLN A 20 2.72 21.64 -11.03
N ALA A 21 3.36 20.74 -10.28
CA ALA A 21 4.27 19.78 -10.88
C ALA A 21 3.43 18.93 -11.85
N ALA A 22 3.61 19.16 -13.15
CA ALA A 22 3.01 18.30 -14.17
C ALA A 22 3.48 16.87 -13.90
N ALA A 23 2.53 15.95 -13.77
CA ALA A 23 2.83 14.53 -13.64
C ALA A 23 3.75 14.13 -14.81
N GLN A 24 4.96 13.67 -14.49
CA GLN A 24 5.87 13.17 -15.52
C GLN A 24 5.18 11.99 -16.22
N PRO A 25 5.22 11.93 -17.58
CA PRO A 25 4.72 10.77 -18.28
C PRO A 25 5.45 9.54 -17.76
N ALA A 26 4.69 8.52 -17.39
CA ALA A 26 5.24 7.27 -16.89
C ALA A 26 6.31 6.74 -17.85
N ALA A 27 7.47 6.40 -17.32
CA ALA A 27 8.51 5.76 -18.10
C ALA A 27 7.95 4.46 -18.71
N PRO A 28 8.23 4.16 -19.98
CA PRO A 28 7.76 2.92 -20.59
C PRO A 28 8.28 1.73 -19.79
N VAL A 29 7.37 0.90 -19.31
CA VAL A 29 7.72 -0.33 -18.61
C VAL A 29 8.46 -1.25 -19.61
N PRO A 30 9.62 -1.81 -19.24
CA PRO A 30 10.36 -2.66 -20.15
C PRO A 30 9.51 -3.88 -20.55
N VAL A 31 9.17 -3.97 -21.82
CA VAL A 31 8.60 -5.20 -22.39
C VAL A 31 9.61 -6.33 -22.17
N ALA A 32 9.12 -7.52 -21.80
CA ALA A 32 9.97 -8.69 -21.60
C ALA A 32 11.02 -8.82 -22.73
N ARG A 33 12.29 -8.73 -22.36
CA ARG A 33 13.37 -8.90 -23.31
C ARG A 33 13.47 -10.37 -23.70
N ASN A 34 13.57 -10.65 -24.98
CA ASN A 34 13.86 -11.98 -25.55
C ASN A 34 12.72 -12.97 -25.72
N GLY A 35 11.45 -12.53 -25.83
CA GLY A 35 10.33 -13.45 -26.12
C GLY A 35 10.00 -14.42 -24.97
N GLU A 36 10.57 -14.22 -23.79
CA GLU A 36 10.20 -14.98 -22.58
C GLU A 36 8.80 -14.56 -22.12
N LYS A 37 8.02 -15.54 -21.66
CA LYS A 37 6.72 -15.24 -21.05
C LYS A 37 6.91 -14.42 -19.77
N PRO A 38 6.09 -13.38 -19.54
CA PRO A 38 6.10 -12.66 -18.25
C PRO A 38 5.92 -13.63 -17.08
N ARG A 39 6.68 -13.42 -16.02
CA ARG A 39 6.55 -14.23 -14.80
C ARG A 39 5.39 -13.74 -13.97
N ASN A 40 4.69 -14.65 -13.31
CA ASN A 40 3.75 -14.27 -12.27
C ASN A 40 4.49 -13.62 -11.09
N VAL A 41 3.88 -12.60 -10.50
CA VAL A 41 4.41 -11.89 -9.34
C VAL A 41 3.43 -12.05 -8.19
N ILE A 42 3.88 -12.65 -7.09
CA ILE A 42 3.12 -12.75 -5.85
C ILE A 42 3.82 -11.87 -4.82
N PHE A 43 3.12 -10.86 -4.33
CA PHE A 43 3.60 -9.96 -3.28
C PHE A 43 2.83 -10.24 -2.00
N ILE A 44 3.54 -10.69 -0.95
CA ILE A 44 2.96 -10.98 0.36
C ILE A 44 3.50 -9.97 1.36
N LEU A 45 2.60 -9.21 2.00
CA LEU A 45 2.93 -8.26 3.06
C LEU A 45 2.37 -8.77 4.38
N SER A 46 3.25 -9.15 5.30
CA SER A 46 2.90 -9.49 6.66
C SER A 46 2.77 -8.21 7.49
N ASP A 47 1.61 -8.02 8.15
CA ASP A 47 1.32 -6.82 8.95
C ASP A 47 1.98 -6.91 10.34
N ASP A 48 2.62 -5.84 10.78
CA ASP A 48 3.30 -5.70 12.09
C ASP A 48 4.26 -6.87 12.43
N HIS A 49 4.83 -7.51 11.42
CA HIS A 49 5.75 -8.63 11.60
C HIS A 49 7.16 -8.10 11.91
N ARG A 50 7.69 -8.43 13.06
CA ARG A 50 9.07 -8.11 13.45
C ARG A 50 10.05 -8.81 12.50
N TYR A 51 11.09 -8.08 12.08
CA TYR A 51 12.10 -8.59 11.13
C TYR A 51 12.87 -9.81 11.66
N ASP A 52 13.04 -9.93 12.98
CA ASP A 52 13.74 -10.99 13.66
C ASP A 52 12.81 -12.15 14.11
N PHE A 53 11.49 -12.03 13.86
CA PHE A 53 10.51 -13.03 14.27
C PHE A 53 10.23 -14.04 13.15
N MET A 54 11.31 -14.62 12.64
CA MET A 54 11.32 -15.65 11.60
C MET A 54 12.35 -16.71 11.98
N GLY A 55 12.04 -17.99 11.77
CA GLY A 55 12.86 -19.12 12.21
C GLY A 55 14.30 -19.06 11.73
N PHE A 56 14.51 -18.73 10.45
CA PHE A 56 15.85 -18.66 9.85
C PHE A 56 16.75 -17.59 10.46
N THR A 57 16.22 -16.62 11.21
CA THR A 57 17.03 -15.61 11.89
C THR A 57 17.73 -16.17 13.13
N GLY A 58 17.18 -17.22 13.75
CA GLY A 58 17.65 -17.80 15.00
C GLY A 58 17.44 -16.93 16.24
N ALA A 59 16.80 -15.74 16.10
CA ALA A 59 16.58 -14.82 17.21
C ALA A 59 15.56 -15.34 18.24
N VAL A 60 14.64 -16.18 17.79
CA VAL A 60 13.58 -16.80 18.62
C VAL A 60 13.69 -18.31 18.49
N PRO A 61 14.35 -19.01 19.45
CA PRO A 61 14.75 -20.42 19.30
C PRO A 61 13.60 -21.42 19.13
N TRP A 62 12.41 -21.10 19.63
CA TRP A 62 11.23 -21.98 19.54
C TRP A 62 10.37 -21.70 18.29
N LEU A 63 10.63 -20.62 17.56
CA LEU A 63 9.83 -20.20 16.41
C LEU A 63 10.16 -21.05 15.18
N GLN A 64 9.12 -21.61 14.59
CA GLN A 64 9.20 -22.38 13.35
C GLN A 64 8.42 -21.69 12.25
N THR A 65 9.11 -21.29 11.19
CA THR A 65 8.50 -20.66 10.00
C THR A 65 9.00 -21.36 8.73
N PRO A 66 8.65 -22.65 8.53
CA PRO A 66 9.28 -23.49 7.51
C PRO A 66 9.16 -22.94 6.09
N ALA A 67 8.05 -22.28 5.74
CA ALA A 67 7.85 -21.66 4.43
C ALA A 67 8.77 -20.44 4.25
N LEU A 68 8.85 -19.54 5.24
CA LEU A 68 9.75 -18.38 5.20
C LEU A 68 11.23 -18.82 5.24
N ASP A 69 11.55 -19.83 6.03
CA ASP A 69 12.91 -20.40 6.11
C ASP A 69 13.34 -20.97 4.76
N ARG A 70 12.42 -21.64 4.06
CA ARG A 70 12.66 -22.13 2.71
C ARG A 70 12.85 -20.98 1.72
N MET A 71 12.02 -19.96 1.76
CA MET A 71 12.15 -18.76 0.89
C MET A 71 13.49 -18.06 1.12
N ALA A 72 13.92 -17.92 2.39
CA ALA A 72 15.21 -17.30 2.72
C ALA A 72 16.40 -18.14 2.21
N ARG A 73 16.31 -19.48 2.22
CA ARG A 73 17.36 -20.38 1.77
C ARG A 73 17.44 -20.51 0.26
N GLU A 74 16.30 -20.54 -0.43
CA GLU A 74 16.21 -20.81 -1.87
C GLU A 74 16.12 -19.52 -2.71
N GLY A 75 15.80 -18.39 -2.08
CA GLY A 75 15.67 -17.08 -2.68
C GLY A 75 16.72 -16.08 -2.20
N ALA A 76 16.31 -14.83 -2.03
CA ALA A 76 17.15 -13.74 -1.54
C ALA A 76 16.56 -13.13 -0.26
N CYS A 77 17.35 -13.09 0.80
CA CYS A 77 16.99 -12.41 2.05
C CYS A 77 17.64 -11.03 2.10
N LEU A 78 16.83 -9.97 2.09
CA LEU A 78 17.30 -8.59 2.19
C LEU A 78 17.43 -8.18 3.66
N LYS A 79 18.65 -8.25 4.22
CA LYS A 79 18.90 -7.96 5.63
C LYS A 79 18.76 -6.49 6.01
N ASN A 80 18.90 -5.58 5.05
CA ASN A 80 18.88 -4.13 5.26
C ASN A 80 17.78 -3.47 4.42
N ALA A 81 16.55 -3.97 4.55
CA ALA A 81 15.36 -3.34 3.98
C ALA A 81 14.74 -2.40 5.00
N PHE A 82 14.33 -1.21 4.55
CA PHE A 82 13.76 -0.18 5.41
C PHE A 82 12.44 0.33 4.81
N VAL A 83 11.50 0.69 5.69
CA VAL A 83 10.28 1.39 5.29
C VAL A 83 10.47 2.90 5.45
N THR A 84 9.81 3.68 4.60
CA THR A 84 9.88 5.15 4.66
C THR A 84 9.14 5.71 5.87
N THR A 85 8.02 5.08 6.24
CA THR A 85 7.21 5.41 7.43
C THR A 85 6.62 4.12 7.98
N SER A 86 7.00 3.76 9.22
CA SER A 86 6.59 2.51 9.88
C SER A 86 5.19 2.64 10.49
N LEU A 87 4.18 2.88 9.66
CA LEU A 87 2.78 2.97 10.04
C LEU A 87 1.92 2.43 8.88
N SER A 88 0.80 1.78 9.18
CA SER A 88 0.00 1.01 8.21
C SER A 88 -0.29 1.76 6.92
N SER A 89 -1.09 2.83 6.95
CA SER A 89 -1.51 3.54 5.74
C SER A 89 -0.35 4.19 4.98
N PRO A 90 0.59 4.92 5.62
CA PRO A 90 1.74 5.49 4.93
C PRO A 90 2.63 4.45 4.26
N SER A 91 2.92 3.33 4.93
CA SER A 91 3.77 2.29 4.34
C SER A 91 3.11 1.61 3.14
N ARG A 92 1.79 1.36 3.22
CA ARG A 92 1.01 0.79 2.11
C ARG A 92 0.98 1.72 0.92
N ALA A 93 0.75 3.02 1.15
CA ALA A 93 0.82 4.03 0.10
C ALA A 93 2.21 4.07 -0.55
N SER A 94 3.30 4.07 0.24
CA SER A 94 4.66 4.03 -0.29
C SER A 94 4.95 2.77 -1.11
N ILE A 95 4.52 1.60 -0.64
CA ILE A 95 4.70 0.32 -1.36
C ILE A 95 3.95 0.35 -2.70
N LEU A 96 2.70 0.78 -2.69
CA LEU A 96 1.84 0.74 -3.88
C LEU A 96 2.17 1.80 -4.91
N THR A 97 2.68 2.97 -4.49
CA THR A 97 2.99 4.09 -5.39
C THR A 97 4.47 4.20 -5.75
N GLY A 98 5.37 3.63 -4.95
CA GLY A 98 6.82 3.88 -5.04
C GLY A 98 7.24 5.28 -4.59
N LEU A 99 6.35 6.05 -3.94
CA LEU A 99 6.60 7.42 -3.52
C LEU A 99 6.92 7.50 -2.02
N PHE A 100 7.63 8.54 -1.63
CA PHE A 100 7.83 8.89 -0.22
C PHE A 100 6.55 9.52 0.37
N THR A 101 6.40 9.41 1.70
CA THR A 101 5.23 9.90 2.43
C THR A 101 4.91 11.37 2.17
N HIS A 102 5.92 12.23 2.08
CA HIS A 102 5.71 13.65 1.78
C HIS A 102 5.22 13.92 0.35
N THR A 103 5.36 12.95 -0.55
CA THR A 103 4.89 13.07 -1.94
C THR A 103 3.48 12.51 -2.10
N HIS A 104 3.20 11.32 -1.57
CA HIS A 104 1.84 10.74 -1.64
C HIS A 104 0.88 11.28 -0.58
N THR A 105 1.37 12.04 0.41
CA THR A 105 0.63 12.78 1.46
C THR A 105 -0.23 11.93 2.42
N VAL A 106 -0.22 10.62 2.30
CA VAL A 106 -0.83 9.72 3.29
C VAL A 106 0.12 9.62 4.48
N VAL A 107 0.00 10.55 5.43
CA VAL A 107 0.98 10.75 6.52
C VAL A 107 0.68 9.94 7.79
N ASP A 108 -0.57 9.51 7.94
CA ASP A 108 -1.02 8.68 9.06
C ASP A 108 -2.21 7.79 8.66
N ASN A 109 -2.75 7.02 9.64
CA ASN A 109 -3.87 6.11 9.39
C ASN A 109 -5.22 6.79 9.18
N GLN A 110 -5.34 8.07 9.47
CA GLN A 110 -6.54 8.89 9.27
C GLN A 110 -6.42 9.81 8.05
N ALA A 111 -5.23 9.95 7.49
CA ALA A 111 -5.02 10.79 6.33
C ALA A 111 -5.88 10.32 5.14
N PRO A 112 -6.51 11.23 4.43
CA PRO A 112 -7.23 10.88 3.22
C PRO A 112 -6.25 10.33 2.17
N LYS A 113 -6.71 9.36 1.39
CA LYS A 113 -5.97 8.91 0.21
C LYS A 113 -6.29 9.88 -0.95
N PRO A 114 -5.29 10.55 -1.53
CA PRO A 114 -5.50 11.34 -2.75
C PRO A 114 -6.05 10.47 -3.89
N ASP A 115 -7.00 11.02 -4.66
CA ASP A 115 -7.67 10.30 -5.75
C ASP A 115 -6.78 10.11 -6.99
N ASP A 116 -5.75 10.91 -7.12
CA ASP A 116 -4.80 10.91 -8.25
C ASP A 116 -3.58 9.98 -8.03
N LEU A 117 -3.54 9.24 -6.95
CA LEU A 117 -2.47 8.27 -6.72
C LEU A 117 -2.54 7.12 -7.73
N VAL A 118 -1.42 6.90 -8.39
CA VAL A 118 -1.24 5.78 -9.32
C VAL A 118 -0.52 4.65 -8.60
N PHE A 119 -1.11 3.47 -8.60
CA PHE A 119 -0.57 2.27 -7.98
C PHE A 119 0.15 1.38 -8.98
N PHE A 120 1.25 0.74 -8.59
CA PHE A 120 2.05 -0.08 -9.51
C PHE A 120 1.26 -1.18 -10.23
N PRO A 121 0.18 -1.78 -9.68
CA PRO A 121 -0.62 -2.75 -10.42
C PRO A 121 -1.28 -2.18 -11.68
N GLN A 122 -1.57 -0.86 -11.72
CA GLN A 122 -2.08 -0.22 -12.94
C GLN A 122 -1.08 -0.29 -14.09
N TYR A 123 0.22 -0.18 -13.80
CA TYR A 123 1.27 -0.36 -14.80
C TYR A 123 1.40 -1.83 -15.23
N LEU A 124 1.18 -2.77 -14.32
CA LEU A 124 1.14 -4.19 -14.66
C LEU A 124 -0.01 -4.50 -15.60
N GLN A 125 -1.22 -3.98 -15.34
CA GLN A 125 -2.38 -4.14 -16.23
C GLN A 125 -2.11 -3.58 -17.63
N GLN A 126 -1.47 -2.43 -17.74
CA GLN A 126 -1.06 -1.85 -19.05
C GLN A 126 -0.12 -2.76 -19.83
N ASN A 127 0.56 -3.68 -19.15
CA ASN A 127 1.46 -4.67 -19.73
C ASN A 127 0.83 -6.08 -19.83
N GLY A 128 -0.51 -6.17 -19.74
CA GLY A 128 -1.25 -7.41 -19.96
C GLY A 128 -1.31 -8.35 -18.76
N TYR A 129 -0.88 -7.92 -17.58
CA TYR A 129 -1.08 -8.70 -16.36
C TYR A 129 -2.52 -8.61 -15.89
N ARG A 130 -3.02 -9.71 -15.35
CA ARG A 130 -4.19 -9.70 -14.48
C ARG A 130 -3.73 -9.52 -13.04
N THR A 131 -4.46 -8.71 -12.29
CA THR A 131 -4.05 -8.28 -10.97
C THR A 131 -5.14 -8.56 -9.94
N ALA A 132 -4.75 -9.00 -8.75
CA ALA A 132 -5.67 -9.26 -7.67
C ALA A 132 -5.12 -8.69 -6.35
N PHE A 133 -6.03 -8.32 -5.46
CA PHE A 133 -5.74 -7.87 -4.11
C PHE A 133 -6.53 -8.69 -3.09
N PHE A 134 -5.84 -9.15 -2.06
CA PHE A 134 -6.44 -9.88 -0.93
C PHE A 134 -5.94 -9.30 0.39
N GLY A 135 -6.85 -8.88 1.26
CA GLY A 135 -6.52 -8.51 2.63
C GLY A 135 -6.68 -7.05 2.99
N LYS A 136 -5.77 -6.54 3.81
CA LYS A 136 -5.83 -5.21 4.43
C LYS A 136 -5.43 -4.11 3.44
N TRP A 137 -6.39 -3.23 3.13
CA TRP A 137 -6.12 -2.00 2.37
C TRP A 137 -5.66 -0.86 3.27
N HIS A 138 -6.48 -0.49 4.23
CA HIS A 138 -6.22 0.48 5.28
C HIS A 138 -5.72 1.86 4.79
N MET A 139 -6.18 2.32 3.65
CA MET A 139 -6.00 3.70 3.17
C MET A 139 -7.38 4.33 2.92
N GLY A 140 -7.46 5.68 3.00
CA GLY A 140 -8.74 6.37 2.82
C GLY A 140 -9.72 6.10 3.97
N ASN A 141 -9.23 6.07 5.20
CA ASN A 141 -10.00 5.86 6.42
C ASN A 141 -10.66 4.46 6.45
N GLN A 142 -11.98 4.37 6.30
CA GLN A 142 -12.74 3.11 6.34
C GLN A 142 -13.09 2.59 4.94
N ASP A 143 -12.38 3.06 3.92
CA ASP A 143 -12.59 2.58 2.55
C ASP A 143 -12.11 1.14 2.40
N ASP A 144 -12.98 0.29 1.86
CA ASP A 144 -12.68 -1.09 1.48
C ASP A 144 -13.14 -1.39 0.04
N MET A 145 -13.52 -0.36 -0.70
CA MET A 145 -13.97 -0.51 -2.08
C MET A 145 -12.82 -0.90 -3.02
N PRO A 146 -13.13 -1.62 -4.11
CA PRO A 146 -12.14 -1.93 -5.14
C PRO A 146 -11.37 -0.69 -5.58
N GLN A 147 -10.05 -0.81 -5.69
CA GLN A 147 -9.18 0.28 -6.08
C GLN A 147 -8.65 0.11 -7.51
N PRO A 148 -8.29 1.20 -8.19
CA PRO A 148 -7.70 1.13 -9.52
C PRO A 148 -6.46 0.24 -9.56
N GLY A 149 -6.33 -0.55 -10.62
CA GLY A 149 -5.18 -1.44 -10.81
C GLY A 149 -5.40 -2.89 -10.37
N PHE A 150 -6.62 -3.24 -9.92
CA PHE A 150 -6.96 -4.60 -9.55
C PHE A 150 -8.17 -5.11 -10.32
N ASP A 151 -8.02 -6.25 -10.99
CA ASP A 151 -9.10 -6.96 -11.71
C ASP A 151 -9.96 -7.78 -10.75
N HIS A 152 -9.38 -8.19 -9.63
CA HIS A 152 -10.07 -8.87 -8.54
C HIS A 152 -9.71 -8.22 -7.20
N TRP A 153 -10.70 -8.08 -6.33
CA TRP A 153 -10.58 -7.39 -5.05
C TRP A 153 -11.24 -8.15 -3.92
N GLU A 154 -10.49 -8.40 -2.87
CA GLU A 154 -11.01 -8.89 -1.59
C GLU A 154 -10.37 -8.12 -0.44
N GLY A 155 -11.00 -7.03 -0.05
CA GLY A 155 -10.53 -6.15 1.01
C GLY A 155 -11.44 -6.13 2.22
N PHE A 156 -10.94 -5.57 3.33
CA PHE A 156 -11.73 -5.33 4.53
C PHE A 156 -11.48 -3.92 5.08
N ARG A 157 -12.41 -3.43 5.89
CA ARG A 157 -12.32 -2.11 6.52
C ARG A 157 -11.27 -2.04 7.60
N GLY A 158 -10.49 -0.97 7.60
CA GLY A 158 -9.54 -0.64 8.66
C GLY A 158 -8.59 -1.78 8.99
N GLN A 159 -8.60 -2.24 10.23
CA GLN A 159 -7.73 -3.31 10.72
C GLN A 159 -8.29 -4.72 10.43
N GLY A 160 -9.60 -4.82 10.09
CA GLY A 160 -10.27 -6.11 9.98
C GLY A 160 -10.49 -6.81 11.32
N THR A 161 -10.96 -8.05 11.24
CA THR A 161 -11.15 -8.95 12.40
C THR A 161 -10.56 -10.31 12.06
N TYR A 162 -10.11 -11.04 13.07
CA TYR A 162 -9.60 -12.41 12.85
C TYR A 162 -10.73 -13.42 12.66
N TYR A 163 -11.87 -13.19 13.29
CA TYR A 163 -13.07 -13.99 13.23
C TYR A 163 -14.27 -13.08 12.94
N ASP A 164 -15.41 -13.65 12.60
CA ASP A 164 -16.61 -12.90 12.20
C ASP A 164 -16.30 -11.92 11.05
N THR A 165 -15.58 -12.42 10.07
CA THR A 165 -14.98 -11.60 9.00
C THR A 165 -16.02 -11.15 8.00
N VAL A 166 -15.92 -9.88 7.60
CA VAL A 166 -16.64 -9.30 6.46
C VAL A 166 -15.61 -8.83 5.45
N LEU A 167 -15.65 -9.38 4.25
CA LEU A 167 -14.85 -8.92 3.11
C LEU A 167 -15.71 -8.13 2.13
N ASN A 168 -15.12 -7.14 1.50
CA ASN A 168 -15.63 -6.56 0.28
C ASN A 168 -15.03 -7.33 -0.90
N ILE A 169 -15.84 -8.12 -1.57
CA ILE A 169 -15.43 -8.89 -2.74
C ILE A 169 -15.99 -8.19 -3.97
N ASN A 170 -15.10 -7.55 -4.74
CA ASN A 170 -15.44 -6.84 -5.98
C ASN A 170 -16.59 -5.81 -5.84
N GLY A 171 -16.71 -5.16 -4.68
CA GLY A 171 -17.75 -4.18 -4.39
C GLY A 171 -18.91 -4.70 -3.56
N GLU A 172 -19.03 -6.00 -3.36
CA GLU A 172 -20.08 -6.62 -2.54
C GLU A 172 -19.54 -7.06 -1.18
N ARG A 173 -20.28 -6.78 -0.11
CA ARG A 173 -19.91 -7.20 1.25
C ARG A 173 -20.43 -8.58 1.55
N VAL A 174 -19.50 -9.49 1.79
CA VAL A 174 -19.77 -10.88 2.13
C VAL A 174 -19.35 -11.12 3.59
N LYS A 175 -20.29 -11.59 4.40
CA LYS A 175 -20.04 -12.02 5.76
C LYS A 175 -19.78 -13.52 5.76
N PHE A 176 -18.68 -13.90 6.38
CA PHE A 176 -18.28 -15.30 6.53
C PHE A 176 -18.77 -15.90 7.86
N ASP A 177 -18.71 -17.21 7.96
CA ASP A 177 -18.98 -17.92 9.22
C ASP A 177 -18.07 -17.35 10.33
N PRO A 178 -18.65 -16.97 11.49
CA PRO A 178 -17.88 -16.34 12.56
C PRO A 178 -16.79 -17.23 13.18
N GLU A 179 -16.82 -18.55 12.95
CA GLU A 179 -15.78 -19.46 13.40
C GLU A 179 -14.59 -19.57 12.45
N LEU A 180 -14.71 -19.05 11.23
CA LEU A 180 -13.62 -19.09 10.25
C LEU A 180 -12.58 -18.00 10.53
N TYR A 181 -11.32 -18.39 10.45
CA TYR A 181 -10.19 -17.50 10.63
C TYR A 181 -9.91 -16.72 9.35
N SER A 182 -9.86 -15.39 9.44
CA SER A 182 -9.77 -14.51 8.28
C SER A 182 -8.55 -14.75 7.38
N THR A 183 -7.42 -15.11 7.98
CA THR A 183 -6.19 -15.40 7.22
C THR A 183 -6.35 -16.67 6.38
N ASP A 184 -7.04 -17.68 6.89
CA ASP A 184 -7.33 -18.91 6.14
C ASP A 184 -8.27 -18.62 4.99
N ILE A 185 -9.36 -17.85 5.22
CA ILE A 185 -10.29 -17.42 4.16
C ILE A 185 -9.52 -16.72 3.03
N LEU A 186 -8.72 -15.71 3.37
CA LEU A 186 -7.95 -14.93 2.37
C LEU A 186 -6.91 -15.79 1.65
N THR A 187 -6.31 -16.75 2.35
CA THR A 187 -5.34 -17.68 1.76
C THR A 187 -6.02 -18.61 0.77
N ASP A 188 -7.13 -19.23 1.16
CA ASP A 188 -7.89 -20.17 0.32
C ASP A 188 -8.40 -19.48 -0.96
N HIS A 189 -8.80 -18.22 -0.86
CA HIS A 189 -9.26 -17.43 -2.02
C HIS A 189 -8.09 -16.97 -2.92
N ALA A 190 -6.87 -16.84 -2.39
CA ALA A 190 -5.71 -16.38 -3.13
C ALA A 190 -4.98 -17.52 -3.89
N ILE A 191 -5.28 -18.78 -3.60
CA ILE A 191 -4.69 -19.96 -4.25
C ILE A 191 -5.51 -20.40 -5.46
#